data_14ab75b28427cc6e9b52eccf268ac25d
#
_entry.id   14ab75b28427cc6e9b52eccf268ac25d
#
_cell.length_a   1.000
_cell.length_b   1.000
_cell.length_c   1.000
_cell.angle_alpha   90.00
_cell.angle_beta   90.00
_cell.angle_gamma   90.00
#
_symmetry.space_group_name_H-M   'P 1'
#
loop_
_entity.id
_entity.type
_entity.pdbx_description
1 polymer ?
#
loop_
_entity_poly.entity_id
_entity_poly.type
_entity_poly.pdbx_seq_one_letter_code
_entity_poly.pdbx_strand_id
1 'polypeptide(L)'
;IDISEEKLKALISYDLEDDEVNPLSNDEKNKIADALGDIKILDPACGSGAFPIGALQKIVFILQQIDENGQLWFKKQIQNTPVELRRVIEREFQEKNFDYIRKLGIIRENIFGIDIQPIATEISRLRCFLTLVVDQVVNDQEENRGINALPNLDFKFVNANSLIGLPKTDQPQQSMFDDHQKIDELKQIRNDYFEADLFEREQLKTKFANKKLEIFKSLEKEHGWLGVAKAELTQKLTDWDPFSHKATSWFDPEWMFGIKDGFDIVIANPPY
;
A
#
# COMPACT_ATOMS: atom_id res chain seq x y z
N ILE A 1 21.70 -1.62 -3.49
CA ILE A 1 22.28 -0.35 -3.01
C ILE A 1 23.74 -0.63 -2.68
N ASP A 2 24.68 0.16 -3.20
CA ASP A 2 26.12 -0.01 -2.93
C ASP A 2 26.49 0.69 -1.61
N ILE A 3 26.06 0.08 -0.49
CA ILE A 3 26.31 0.55 0.88
C ILE A 3 26.77 -0.66 1.70
N SER A 4 27.79 -0.49 2.53
CA SER A 4 28.33 -1.61 3.32
C SER A 4 27.29 -2.20 4.27
N GLU A 5 27.33 -3.51 4.47
CA GLU A 5 26.42 -4.22 5.36
C GLU A 5 26.52 -3.73 6.82
N GLU A 6 27.73 -3.33 7.25
CA GLU A 6 27.98 -2.78 8.58
C GLU A 6 27.21 -1.47 8.82
N LYS A 7 27.25 -0.54 7.86
CA LYS A 7 26.48 0.71 7.92
C LYS A 7 24.97 0.45 7.95
N LEU A 8 24.50 -0.51 7.15
CA LEU A 8 23.07 -0.87 7.12
C LEU A 8 22.65 -1.53 8.45
N LYS A 9 23.47 -2.39 9.02
CA LYS A 9 23.20 -3.01 10.33
C LYS A 9 23.14 -1.97 11.44
N ALA A 10 24.10 -1.03 11.48
CA ALA A 10 24.10 0.08 12.43
C ALA A 10 22.83 0.92 12.31
N LEU A 11 22.41 1.27 11.08
CA LEU A 11 21.20 2.04 10.81
C LEU A 11 19.91 1.33 11.29
N ILE A 12 19.88 0.01 11.22
CA ILE A 12 18.70 -0.78 11.61
C ILE A 12 18.67 -1.07 13.11
N SER A 13 19.80 -1.00 13.82
CA SER A 13 19.88 -1.26 15.25
C SER A 13 19.13 -0.21 16.06
N TYR A 14 18.48 -0.65 17.15
CA TYR A 14 17.92 0.26 18.17
C TYR A 14 18.91 0.56 19.30
N ASP A 15 20.08 -0.13 19.31
CA ASP A 15 21.06 -0.09 20.39
C ASP A 15 22.24 0.85 20.07
N LEU A 16 22.06 1.83 19.19
CA LEU A 16 23.07 2.86 18.96
C LEU A 16 23.17 3.72 20.22
N GLU A 17 24.37 3.79 20.82
CA GLU A 17 24.66 4.77 21.85
C GLU A 17 24.57 6.19 21.22
N ASP A 18 23.99 7.14 21.93
CA ASP A 18 23.65 8.50 21.46
C ASP A 18 24.84 9.29 20.86
N ASP A 19 26.06 8.80 21.04
CA ASP A 19 27.32 9.44 20.61
C ASP A 19 27.88 8.91 19.28
N GLU A 20 27.29 7.90 18.63
CA GLU A 20 27.77 7.40 17.35
C GLU A 20 27.29 8.29 16.18
N VAL A 21 28.21 9.03 15.62
CA VAL A 21 27.99 9.82 14.40
C VAL A 21 27.56 8.88 13.26
N ASN A 22 26.38 9.13 12.69
CA ASN A 22 25.89 8.37 11.54
C ASN A 22 26.92 8.41 10.39
N PRO A 23 27.52 7.28 10.02
CA PRO A 23 28.62 7.22 9.05
C PRO A 23 28.15 7.39 7.59
N LEU A 24 26.85 7.62 7.34
CA LEU A 24 26.27 7.71 6.00
C LEU A 24 26.52 9.07 5.35
N SER A 25 26.99 9.06 4.12
CA SER A 25 27.07 10.24 3.28
C SER A 25 25.67 10.70 2.81
N ASN A 26 25.54 11.93 2.33
CA ASN A 26 24.27 12.43 1.79
C ASN A 26 23.77 11.62 0.59
N ASP A 27 24.67 11.11 -0.27
CA ASP A 27 24.33 10.25 -1.39
C ASP A 27 23.76 8.91 -0.91
N GLU A 28 24.39 8.29 0.10
CA GLU A 28 23.89 7.06 0.73
C GLU A 28 22.52 7.27 1.37
N LYS A 29 22.30 8.39 2.07
CA LYS A 29 20.99 8.75 2.66
C LYS A 29 19.90 8.89 1.59
N ASN A 30 20.19 9.56 0.48
CA ASN A 30 19.26 9.66 -0.64
C ASN A 30 18.90 8.29 -1.22
N LYS A 31 19.90 7.45 -1.48
CA LYS A 31 19.69 6.08 -1.99
C LYS A 31 18.84 5.22 -1.06
N ILE A 32 19.05 5.34 0.26
CA ILE A 32 18.25 4.64 1.25
C ILE A 32 16.81 5.15 1.24
N ALA A 33 16.61 6.47 1.26
CA ALA A 33 15.28 7.07 1.23
C ALA A 33 14.51 6.67 -0.04
N ASP A 34 15.19 6.61 -1.20
CA ASP A 34 14.60 6.15 -2.46
C ASP A 34 14.20 4.67 -2.39
N ALA A 35 15.10 3.82 -1.91
CA ALA A 35 14.80 2.39 -1.76
C ALA A 35 13.65 2.13 -0.78
N LEU A 36 13.63 2.84 0.35
CA LEU A 36 12.54 2.74 1.32
C LEU A 36 11.21 3.25 0.76
N GLY A 37 11.21 4.21 -0.14
CA GLY A 37 9.98 4.69 -0.78
C GLY A 37 9.41 3.73 -1.82
N ASP A 38 10.24 2.89 -2.41
CA ASP A 38 9.83 1.98 -3.48
C ASP A 38 9.52 0.55 -3.00
N ILE A 39 10.08 0.15 -1.85
CA ILE A 39 9.93 -1.20 -1.28
C ILE A 39 8.46 -1.57 -1.05
N LYS A 40 8.08 -2.81 -1.42
CA LYS A 40 6.75 -3.37 -1.23
C LYS A 40 6.81 -4.52 -0.23
N ILE A 41 6.07 -4.39 0.87
CA ILE A 41 6.07 -5.32 1.99
C ILE A 41 4.68 -5.94 2.13
N LEU A 42 4.62 -7.27 2.08
CA LEU A 42 3.39 -8.03 2.23
C LEU A 42 3.40 -8.85 3.53
N ASP A 43 2.31 -8.76 4.26
CA ASP A 43 1.95 -9.78 5.25
C ASP A 43 0.76 -10.62 4.73
N PRO A 44 0.99 -11.88 4.32
CA PRO A 44 -0.03 -12.73 3.72
C PRO A 44 -1.01 -13.36 4.72
N ALA A 45 -0.82 -13.11 6.02
CA ALA A 45 -1.69 -13.55 7.10
C ALA A 45 -1.68 -12.50 8.24
N CYS A 46 -2.03 -11.26 7.90
CA CYS A 46 -1.72 -10.09 8.71
C CYS A 46 -2.42 -10.04 10.07
N GLY A 47 -3.45 -10.84 10.29
CA GLY A 47 -4.20 -10.83 11.53
C GLY A 47 -4.65 -9.42 11.90
N SER A 48 -4.31 -8.99 13.10
CA SER A 48 -4.57 -7.63 13.57
C SER A 48 -3.54 -6.58 13.12
N GLY A 49 -2.65 -6.88 12.17
CA GLY A 49 -1.69 -5.93 11.60
C GLY A 49 -0.41 -5.71 12.42
N ALA A 50 -0.02 -6.66 13.27
CA ALA A 50 1.17 -6.48 14.11
C ALA A 50 2.46 -6.33 13.29
N PHE A 51 2.69 -7.20 12.31
CA PHE A 51 3.86 -7.12 11.43
C PHE A 51 3.82 -5.92 10.49
N PRO A 52 2.72 -5.62 9.79
CA PRO A 52 2.58 -4.40 8.99
C PRO A 52 2.91 -3.12 9.79
N ILE A 53 2.38 -2.98 11.00
CA ILE A 53 2.69 -1.82 11.86
C ILE A 53 4.14 -1.86 12.35
N GLY A 54 4.68 -3.01 12.67
CA GLY A 54 6.10 -3.16 13.04
C GLY A 54 7.03 -2.74 11.88
N ALA A 55 6.74 -3.16 10.65
CA ALA A 55 7.47 -2.73 9.45
C ALA A 55 7.37 -1.22 9.24
N LEU A 56 6.16 -0.64 9.36
CA LEU A 56 5.94 0.80 9.29
C LEU A 56 6.81 1.55 10.31
N GLN A 57 6.78 1.14 11.57
CA GLN A 57 7.57 1.78 12.63
C GLN A 57 9.07 1.68 12.36
N LYS A 58 9.53 0.53 11.82
CA LYS A 58 10.94 0.33 11.48
C LYS A 58 11.39 1.25 10.35
N ILE A 59 10.57 1.41 9.31
CA ILE A 59 10.88 2.34 8.21
C ILE A 59 10.88 3.79 8.72
N VAL A 60 9.91 4.18 9.56
CA VAL A 60 9.89 5.52 10.18
C VAL A 60 11.16 5.76 10.98
N PHE A 61 11.56 4.80 11.82
CA PHE A 61 12.80 4.88 12.60
C PHE A 61 14.04 5.11 11.71
N ILE A 62 14.17 4.36 10.60
CA ILE A 62 15.28 4.53 9.67
C ILE A 62 15.23 5.93 9.03
N LEU A 63 14.06 6.38 8.61
CA LEU A 63 13.89 7.71 8.01
C LEU A 63 14.22 8.83 9.01
N GLN A 64 13.89 8.68 10.28
CA GLN A 64 14.27 9.64 11.32
C GLN A 64 15.79 9.77 11.45
N GLN A 65 16.53 8.65 11.33
CA GLN A 65 18.00 8.64 11.40
C GLN A 65 18.67 9.32 10.20
N ILE A 66 18.12 9.15 8.99
CA ILE A 66 18.76 9.65 7.76
C ILE A 66 18.24 11.02 7.31
N ASP A 67 17.04 11.40 7.74
CA ASP A 67 16.28 12.57 7.28
C ASP A 67 15.52 13.22 8.46
N GLU A 68 16.25 13.73 9.45
CA GLU A 68 15.69 14.33 10.66
C GLU A 68 14.65 15.40 10.33
N ASN A 69 14.96 16.29 9.39
CA ASN A 69 14.10 17.39 8.97
C ASN A 69 13.00 17.00 7.96
N GLY A 70 12.86 15.73 7.61
CA GLY A 70 11.85 15.23 6.71
C GLY A 70 11.93 15.71 5.26
N GLN A 71 13.00 16.39 4.85
CA GLN A 71 13.11 17.04 3.53
C GLN A 71 13.26 16.05 2.37
N LEU A 72 14.04 14.98 2.57
CA LEU A 72 14.25 13.96 1.54
C LEU A 72 12.94 13.22 1.28
N TRP A 73 12.28 12.79 2.35
CA TRP A 73 11.01 12.08 2.27
C TRP A 73 9.89 12.95 1.71
N PHE A 74 9.77 14.20 2.18
CA PHE A 74 8.81 15.18 1.65
C PHE A 74 8.96 15.37 0.14
N LYS A 75 10.19 15.61 -0.34
CA LYS A 75 10.47 15.79 -1.77
C LYS A 75 10.02 14.58 -2.59
N LYS A 76 10.30 13.37 -2.09
CA LYS A 76 9.88 12.13 -2.75
C LYS A 76 8.36 11.98 -2.77
N GLN A 77 7.70 12.27 -1.65
CA GLN A 77 6.25 12.16 -1.55
C GLN A 77 5.52 13.13 -2.49
N ILE A 78 5.95 14.39 -2.55
CA ILE A 78 5.32 15.42 -3.42
C ILE A 78 5.41 15.05 -4.90
N GLN A 79 6.47 14.41 -5.36
CA GLN A 79 6.65 14.06 -6.78
C GLN A 79 5.60 13.05 -7.27
N ASN A 80 5.18 12.13 -6.41
CA ASN A 80 4.34 10.99 -6.78
C ASN A 80 2.91 11.10 -6.21
N THR A 81 2.52 12.28 -5.71
CA THR A 81 1.25 12.45 -4.99
C THR A 81 0.26 13.27 -5.81
N PRO A 82 -1.03 12.88 -5.86
CA PRO A 82 -2.12 13.68 -6.41
C PRO A 82 -2.20 15.08 -5.78
N VAL A 83 -2.79 16.04 -6.52
CA VAL A 83 -2.77 17.47 -6.13
C VAL A 83 -3.47 17.71 -4.79
N GLU A 84 -4.53 16.98 -4.53
CA GLU A 84 -5.37 17.09 -3.33
C GLU A 84 -4.55 16.76 -2.08
N LEU A 85 -3.84 15.63 -2.07
CA LEU A 85 -2.99 15.21 -0.96
C LEU A 85 -1.73 16.07 -0.82
N ARG A 86 -1.23 16.66 -1.91
CA ARG A 86 -0.07 17.58 -1.82
C ARG A 86 -0.33 18.70 -0.81
N ARG A 87 -1.51 19.25 -0.80
CA ARG A 87 -1.89 20.33 0.14
C ARG A 87 -1.82 19.87 1.60
N VAL A 88 -2.27 18.64 1.87
CA VAL A 88 -2.19 18.05 3.21
C VAL A 88 -0.72 17.86 3.60
N ILE A 89 0.07 17.24 2.74
CA ILE A 89 1.49 16.98 2.98
C ILE A 89 2.28 18.30 3.15
N GLU A 90 1.98 19.31 2.34
CA GLU A 90 2.62 20.63 2.43
C GLU A 90 2.27 21.34 3.75
N ARG A 91 1.02 21.28 4.19
CA ARG A 91 0.59 21.82 5.48
C ARG A 91 1.30 21.14 6.64
N GLU A 92 1.24 19.80 6.69
CA GLU A 92 1.90 19.01 7.74
C GLU A 92 3.42 19.25 7.76
N PHE A 93 4.04 19.46 6.58
CA PHE A 93 5.46 19.81 6.50
C PHE A 93 5.78 21.18 7.09
N GLN A 94 4.93 22.19 6.82
CA GLN A 94 5.07 23.52 7.41
C GLN A 94 4.90 23.51 8.94
N GLU A 95 4.02 22.66 9.45
CA GLU A 95 3.79 22.42 10.88
C GLU A 95 4.85 21.53 11.53
N LYS A 96 5.85 21.08 10.74
CA LYS A 96 6.92 20.18 11.16
C LYS A 96 6.45 18.80 11.64
N ASN A 97 5.30 18.37 11.15
CA ASN A 97 4.73 17.07 11.46
C ASN A 97 5.30 15.98 10.54
N PHE A 98 6.62 15.78 10.60
CA PHE A 98 7.34 14.90 9.67
C PHE A 98 6.96 13.43 9.82
N ASP A 99 6.66 12.97 11.03
CA ASP A 99 6.31 11.57 11.28
C ASP A 99 4.94 11.21 10.71
N TYR A 100 3.99 12.12 10.73
CA TYR A 100 2.73 11.95 10.03
C TYR A 100 2.96 11.72 8.52
N ILE A 101 3.78 12.58 7.89
CA ILE A 101 4.10 12.48 6.46
C ILE A 101 4.83 11.17 6.13
N ARG A 102 5.78 10.76 6.99
CA ARG A 102 6.48 9.49 6.84
C ARG A 102 5.51 8.32 6.89
N LYS A 103 4.68 8.25 7.94
CA LYS A 103 3.69 7.18 8.13
C LYS A 103 2.67 7.13 7.01
N LEU A 104 2.11 8.28 6.61
CA LEU A 104 1.13 8.35 5.54
C LEU A 104 1.71 7.81 4.22
N GLY A 105 2.91 8.25 3.85
CA GLY A 105 3.59 7.78 2.65
C GLY A 105 3.88 6.29 2.68
N ILE A 106 4.37 5.76 3.81
CA ILE A 106 4.66 4.33 3.97
C ILE A 106 3.38 3.49 3.88
N ILE A 107 2.30 3.90 4.53
CA ILE A 107 1.01 3.20 4.45
C ILE A 107 0.50 3.20 3.01
N ARG A 108 0.63 4.33 2.30
CA ARG A 108 0.19 4.47 0.92
C ARG A 108 0.99 3.58 -0.03
N GLU A 109 2.32 3.55 0.09
CA GLU A 109 3.18 2.95 -0.94
C GLU A 109 3.70 1.57 -0.58
N ASN A 110 3.99 1.30 0.70
CA ASN A 110 4.87 0.21 1.06
C ASN A 110 4.16 -0.99 1.71
N ILE A 111 3.07 -0.76 2.47
CA ILE A 111 2.49 -1.77 3.35
C ILE A 111 1.24 -2.39 2.73
N PHE A 112 1.21 -3.74 2.71
CA PHE A 112 0.09 -4.54 2.21
C PHE A 112 -0.17 -5.71 3.15
N GLY A 113 -1.45 -6.02 3.37
CA GLY A 113 -1.85 -7.13 4.23
C GLY A 113 -2.99 -7.94 3.64
N ILE A 114 -2.96 -9.23 3.90
CA ILE A 114 -4.03 -10.16 3.52
C ILE A 114 -4.45 -10.91 4.77
N ASP A 115 -5.74 -11.11 4.93
CA ASP A 115 -6.26 -12.08 5.90
C ASP A 115 -7.56 -12.69 5.38
N ILE A 116 -7.82 -13.94 5.75
CA ILE A 116 -9.06 -14.61 5.39
C ILE A 116 -10.22 -14.13 6.26
N GLN A 117 -9.94 -13.56 7.43
CA GLN A 117 -10.95 -13.07 8.37
C GLN A 117 -11.18 -11.57 8.18
N PRO A 118 -12.38 -11.12 7.79
CA PRO A 118 -12.69 -9.71 7.58
C PRO A 118 -12.41 -8.82 8.81
N ILE A 119 -12.70 -9.31 10.00
CA ILE A 119 -12.45 -8.57 11.24
C ILE A 119 -10.95 -8.30 11.45
N ALA A 120 -10.06 -9.18 11.00
CA ALA A 120 -8.63 -9.00 11.12
C ALA A 120 -8.13 -7.83 10.26
N THR A 121 -8.58 -7.76 9.01
CA THR A 121 -8.23 -6.64 8.11
C THR A 121 -8.80 -5.31 8.60
N GLU A 122 -10.01 -5.29 9.15
CA GLU A 122 -10.59 -4.08 9.76
C GLU A 122 -9.76 -3.58 10.96
N ILE A 123 -9.30 -4.49 11.82
CA ILE A 123 -8.41 -4.13 12.93
C ILE A 123 -7.08 -3.60 12.41
N SER A 124 -6.53 -4.19 11.35
CA SER A 124 -5.29 -3.71 10.71
C SER A 124 -5.46 -2.30 10.15
N ARG A 125 -6.57 -2.02 9.47
CA ARG A 125 -6.92 -0.68 8.98
C ARG A 125 -7.06 0.32 10.12
N LEU A 126 -7.77 -0.04 11.20
CA LEU A 126 -7.91 0.80 12.38
C LEU A 126 -6.56 1.12 13.03
N ARG A 127 -5.64 0.14 13.13
CA ARG A 127 -4.29 0.38 13.66
C ARG A 127 -3.48 1.35 12.80
N CYS A 128 -3.53 1.21 11.46
CA CYS A 128 -2.91 2.19 10.56
C CYS A 128 -3.46 3.60 10.82
N PHE A 129 -4.77 3.71 10.97
CA PHE A 129 -5.39 4.98 11.32
C PHE A 129 -4.90 5.56 12.64
N LEU A 130 -4.98 4.78 13.72
CA LEU A 130 -4.54 5.24 15.04
C LEU A 130 -3.07 5.69 15.01
N THR A 131 -2.24 5.02 14.21
CA THR A 131 -0.83 5.38 14.03
C THR A 131 -0.66 6.77 13.38
N LEU A 132 -1.59 7.18 12.52
CA LEU A 132 -1.60 8.51 11.93
C LEU A 132 -2.17 9.57 12.88
N VAL A 133 -3.28 9.25 13.56
CA VAL A 133 -3.98 10.20 14.44
C VAL A 133 -3.11 10.67 15.61
N VAL A 134 -2.29 9.79 16.18
CA VAL A 134 -1.43 10.14 17.33
C VAL A 134 -0.39 11.21 17.02
N ASP A 135 -0.06 11.42 15.75
CA ASP A 135 0.89 12.45 15.33
C ASP A 135 0.20 13.78 14.96
N GLN A 136 -1.13 13.81 14.92
CA GLN A 136 -1.83 15.03 14.50
C GLN A 136 -1.99 16.01 15.66
N VAL A 137 -1.80 17.28 15.35
CA VAL A 137 -2.00 18.36 16.31
C VAL A 137 -3.48 18.74 16.34
N VAL A 138 -4.08 18.62 17.52
CA VAL A 138 -5.51 19.00 17.72
C VAL A 138 -5.66 20.50 17.81
N ASN A 139 -6.52 21.07 16.97
CA ASN A 139 -6.90 22.47 17.02
C ASN A 139 -8.43 22.61 17.16
N ASP A 140 -8.90 22.92 18.37
CA ASP A 140 -10.33 23.01 18.68
C ASP A 140 -11.06 24.14 17.90
N GLN A 141 -10.34 25.03 17.22
CA GLN A 141 -10.92 26.13 16.42
C GLN A 141 -11.17 25.72 14.97
N GLU A 142 -10.68 24.58 14.53
CA GLU A 142 -10.84 24.08 13.17
C GLU A 142 -11.97 23.05 13.05
N GLU A 143 -12.51 22.93 11.84
CA GLU A 143 -13.45 21.87 11.51
C GLU A 143 -12.81 20.51 11.78
N ASN A 144 -13.58 19.55 12.33
CA ASN A 144 -13.06 18.25 12.77
C ASN A 144 -11.81 18.33 13.67
N ARG A 145 -11.65 19.45 14.42
CA ARG A 145 -10.52 19.74 15.30
C ARG A 145 -9.15 19.71 14.59
N GLY A 146 -9.12 19.99 13.29
CA GLY A 146 -7.91 19.96 12.47
C GLY A 146 -7.43 18.55 12.10
N ILE A 147 -8.15 17.50 12.52
CA ILE A 147 -7.77 16.10 12.23
C ILE A 147 -8.09 15.78 10.77
N ASN A 148 -7.07 15.31 10.04
CA ASN A 148 -7.22 14.88 8.67
C ASN A 148 -8.13 13.66 8.53
N ALA A 149 -8.84 13.60 7.40
CA ALA A 149 -9.63 12.43 7.05
C ALA A 149 -8.75 11.18 6.96
N LEU A 150 -9.35 10.03 7.30
CA LEU A 150 -8.69 8.74 7.20
C LEU A 150 -8.46 8.35 5.75
N PRO A 151 -7.25 7.90 5.38
CA PRO A 151 -7.06 7.30 4.07
C PRO A 151 -7.88 6.01 3.94
N ASN A 152 -8.39 5.75 2.73
CA ASN A 152 -9.18 4.55 2.46
C ASN A 152 -8.25 3.36 2.21
N LEU A 153 -8.24 2.39 3.12
CA LEU A 153 -7.29 1.28 3.13
C LEU A 153 -7.84 -0.03 2.54
N ASP A 154 -8.98 0.02 1.84
CA ASP A 154 -9.64 -1.16 1.27
C ASP A 154 -8.77 -1.91 0.26
N PHE A 155 -7.88 -1.20 -0.44
CA PHE A 155 -6.89 -1.78 -1.35
C PHE A 155 -5.50 -2.00 -0.73
N LYS A 156 -5.35 -1.81 0.58
CA LYS A 156 -4.11 -2.07 1.31
C LYS A 156 -4.22 -3.31 2.19
N PHE A 157 -5.40 -3.54 2.74
CA PHE A 157 -5.70 -4.72 3.52
C PHE A 157 -6.92 -5.41 2.91
N VAL A 158 -6.71 -6.59 2.31
CA VAL A 158 -7.76 -7.31 1.57
C VAL A 158 -8.12 -8.63 2.21
N ASN A 159 -9.38 -9.03 2.03
CA ASN A 159 -9.91 -10.29 2.54
C ASN A 159 -9.77 -11.37 1.46
N ALA A 160 -8.78 -12.25 1.61
CA ALA A 160 -8.48 -13.28 0.62
C ALA A 160 -7.77 -14.49 1.22
N ASN A 161 -7.83 -15.63 0.53
CA ASN A 161 -6.98 -16.76 0.81
C ASN A 161 -5.65 -16.61 0.06
N SER A 162 -4.60 -16.20 0.77
CA SER A 162 -3.27 -15.93 0.22
C SER A 162 -2.55 -17.19 -0.32
N LEU A 163 -3.01 -18.38 0.06
CA LEU A 163 -2.40 -19.64 -0.37
C LEU A 163 -2.89 -20.13 -1.75
N ILE A 164 -3.99 -19.57 -2.26
CA ILE A 164 -4.60 -20.00 -3.52
C ILE A 164 -4.50 -18.84 -4.51
N GLY A 165 -3.64 -19.04 -5.53
CA GLY A 165 -3.55 -18.09 -6.66
C GLY A 165 -4.67 -18.26 -7.67
N LEU A 166 -4.73 -17.35 -8.64
CA LEU A 166 -5.55 -17.53 -9.83
C LEU A 166 -4.99 -18.67 -10.70
N PRO A 167 -5.85 -19.41 -11.42
CA PRO A 167 -5.40 -20.42 -12.36
C PRO A 167 -4.45 -19.81 -13.40
N LYS A 168 -3.26 -20.40 -13.55
CA LYS A 168 -2.33 -20.01 -14.64
C LYS A 168 -2.86 -20.55 -15.95
N THR A 169 -2.93 -19.72 -16.98
CA THR A 169 -3.22 -20.20 -18.34
C THR A 169 -1.97 -20.89 -18.91
N ASP A 170 -2.15 -22.02 -19.61
CA ASP A 170 -1.06 -22.84 -20.16
C ASP A 170 -0.25 -22.16 -21.29
N GLN A 171 -0.51 -20.89 -21.60
CA GLN A 171 0.26 -20.12 -22.57
C GLN A 171 1.32 -19.25 -21.89
N PRO A 172 2.61 -19.57 -22.07
CA PRO A 172 3.69 -18.99 -21.26
C PRO A 172 4.09 -17.56 -21.60
N GLN A 173 3.41 -16.85 -22.48
CA GLN A 173 3.86 -15.53 -22.97
C GLN A 173 2.80 -14.45 -23.09
N GLN A 174 1.56 -14.71 -22.75
CA GLN A 174 0.56 -13.64 -22.66
C GLN A 174 0.19 -13.43 -21.20
N SER A 175 0.49 -12.26 -20.68
CA SER A 175 -0.06 -11.78 -19.40
C SER A 175 -1.57 -11.99 -19.46
N MET A 176 -2.16 -12.53 -18.41
CA MET A 176 -3.62 -12.66 -18.30
C MET A 176 -4.33 -11.30 -18.49
N PHE A 177 -3.56 -10.24 -18.44
CA PHE A 177 -3.94 -8.85 -18.57
C PHE A 177 -3.15 -8.15 -19.69
N ASP A 178 -3.28 -8.60 -20.94
CA ASP A 178 -2.62 -7.98 -22.10
C ASP A 178 -3.09 -6.54 -22.38
N ASP A 179 -4.23 -6.13 -21.82
CA ASP A 179 -4.69 -4.75 -21.87
C ASP A 179 -4.09 -3.92 -20.73
N HIS A 180 -2.79 -3.63 -20.86
CA HIS A 180 -2.04 -2.82 -19.90
C HIS A 180 -2.72 -1.49 -19.57
N GLN A 181 -3.37 -0.86 -20.54
CA GLN A 181 -4.06 0.41 -20.34
C GLN A 181 -5.19 0.28 -19.32
N LYS A 182 -6.02 -0.76 -19.41
CA LYS A 182 -7.14 -0.96 -18.48
C LYS A 182 -6.69 -1.31 -17.07
N ILE A 183 -5.59 -2.04 -16.96
CA ILE A 183 -4.98 -2.35 -15.65
C ILE A 183 -4.39 -1.09 -15.02
N ASP A 184 -3.72 -0.25 -15.81
CA ASP A 184 -3.21 1.04 -15.33
C ASP A 184 -4.35 1.98 -14.89
N GLU A 185 -5.49 1.96 -15.60
CA GLU A 185 -6.68 2.70 -15.17
C GLU A 185 -7.25 2.18 -13.84
N LEU A 186 -7.27 0.86 -13.61
CA LEU A 186 -7.65 0.30 -12.30
C LEU A 186 -6.67 0.71 -11.20
N LYS A 187 -5.37 0.73 -11.51
CA LYS A 187 -4.34 1.19 -10.58
C LYS A 187 -4.55 2.67 -10.23
N GLN A 188 -4.86 3.50 -11.21
CA GLN A 188 -5.18 4.91 -10.96
C GLN A 188 -6.42 5.06 -10.07
N ILE A 189 -7.49 4.31 -10.32
CA ILE A 189 -8.69 4.32 -9.48
C ILE A 189 -8.36 3.94 -8.03
N ARG A 190 -7.47 2.95 -7.80
CA ARG A 190 -7.04 2.58 -6.45
C ARG A 190 -6.28 3.70 -5.75
N ASN A 191 -5.40 4.38 -6.49
CA ASN A 191 -4.62 5.51 -5.97
C ASN A 191 -5.54 6.69 -5.61
N ASP A 192 -6.46 7.04 -6.50
CA ASP A 192 -7.44 8.09 -6.26
C ASP A 192 -8.34 7.75 -5.06
N TYR A 193 -8.74 6.46 -4.94
CA TYR A 193 -9.59 5.99 -3.85
C TYR A 193 -8.94 6.11 -2.47
N PHE A 194 -7.63 5.98 -2.38
CA PHE A 194 -6.91 6.07 -1.11
C PHE A 194 -7.20 7.39 -0.38
N GLU A 195 -7.38 8.47 -1.12
CA GLU A 195 -7.52 9.84 -0.61
C GLU A 195 -8.93 10.43 -0.78
N ALA A 196 -9.81 9.71 -1.46
CA ALA A 196 -11.13 10.18 -1.81
C ALA A 196 -11.96 10.51 -0.56
N ASP A 197 -12.68 11.63 -0.60
CA ASP A 197 -13.69 11.97 0.37
C ASP A 197 -14.91 11.03 0.29
N LEU A 198 -15.88 11.20 1.17
CA LEU A 198 -17.06 10.33 1.23
C LEU A 198 -17.88 10.33 -0.08
N PHE A 199 -17.94 11.45 -0.79
CA PHE A 199 -18.71 11.57 -2.03
C PHE A 199 -17.93 10.97 -3.22
N GLU A 200 -16.66 11.30 -3.34
CA GLU A 200 -15.76 10.77 -4.36
C GLU A 200 -15.59 9.25 -4.25
N ARG A 201 -15.57 8.73 -3.03
CA ARG A 201 -15.48 7.31 -2.71
C ARG A 201 -16.57 6.49 -3.40
N GLU A 202 -17.84 6.92 -3.33
CA GLU A 202 -18.95 6.21 -3.97
C GLU A 202 -18.86 6.26 -5.51
N GLN A 203 -18.39 7.37 -6.06
CA GLN A 203 -18.13 7.49 -7.49
C GLN A 203 -16.99 6.57 -7.92
N LEU A 204 -15.91 6.50 -7.18
CA LEU A 204 -14.75 5.65 -7.48
C LEU A 204 -15.07 4.15 -7.32
N LYS A 205 -15.90 3.76 -6.34
CA LYS A 205 -16.43 2.39 -6.25
C LYS A 205 -17.21 2.00 -7.49
N THR A 206 -18.09 2.88 -7.97
CA THR A 206 -18.87 2.65 -9.18
C THR A 206 -17.95 2.57 -10.41
N LYS A 207 -16.97 3.48 -10.52
CA LYS A 207 -15.97 3.49 -11.60
C LYS A 207 -15.13 2.22 -11.60
N PHE A 208 -14.70 1.76 -10.42
CA PHE A 208 -13.96 0.50 -10.25
C PHE A 208 -14.79 -0.71 -10.72
N ALA A 209 -16.05 -0.81 -10.30
CA ALA A 209 -16.94 -1.89 -10.70
C ALA A 209 -17.17 -1.91 -12.23
N ASN A 210 -17.39 -0.75 -12.84
CA ASN A 210 -17.58 -0.63 -14.29
C ASN A 210 -16.30 -1.00 -15.05
N LYS A 211 -15.12 -0.53 -14.60
CA LYS A 211 -13.85 -0.86 -15.25
C LYS A 211 -13.53 -2.34 -15.14
N LYS A 212 -13.82 -2.95 -14.01
CA LYS A 212 -13.73 -4.40 -13.79
C LYS A 212 -14.58 -5.17 -14.82
N LEU A 213 -15.82 -4.73 -15.05
CA LEU A 213 -16.72 -5.32 -16.07
C LEU A 213 -16.23 -5.11 -17.51
N GLU A 214 -15.60 -3.98 -17.82
CA GLU A 214 -15.01 -3.74 -19.15
C GLU A 214 -13.85 -4.70 -19.42
N ILE A 215 -12.95 -4.87 -18.45
CA ILE A 215 -11.83 -5.83 -18.54
C ILE A 215 -12.40 -7.24 -18.77
N PHE A 216 -13.42 -7.60 -18.00
CA PHE A 216 -14.11 -8.86 -18.16
C PHE A 216 -14.62 -9.08 -19.59
N LYS A 217 -15.37 -8.11 -20.13
CA LYS A 217 -15.93 -8.21 -21.50
C LYS A 217 -14.84 -8.27 -22.59
N SER A 218 -13.69 -7.62 -22.38
CA SER A 218 -12.59 -7.76 -23.35
C SER A 218 -11.96 -9.15 -23.28
N LEU A 219 -11.76 -9.70 -22.09
CA LEU A 219 -11.26 -11.06 -21.93
C LEU A 219 -12.19 -12.13 -22.57
N GLU A 220 -13.50 -11.91 -22.54
CA GLU A 220 -14.45 -12.78 -23.25
C GLU A 220 -14.34 -12.68 -24.77
N LYS A 221 -14.17 -11.46 -25.31
CA LYS A 221 -14.13 -11.23 -26.77
C LYS A 221 -12.86 -11.72 -27.44
N GLU A 222 -11.70 -11.48 -26.83
CA GLU A 222 -10.40 -11.74 -27.45
C GLU A 222 -10.08 -13.23 -27.56
N HIS A 223 -10.72 -14.03 -26.77
CA HIS A 223 -10.30 -15.43 -26.63
C HIS A 223 -11.33 -16.48 -27.01
N GLY A 224 -12.49 -16.10 -27.54
CA GLY A 224 -13.52 -17.06 -27.97
C GLY A 224 -13.71 -18.21 -26.95
N TRP A 225 -14.76 -18.96 -27.02
CA TRP A 225 -15.15 -20.04 -26.11
C TRP A 225 -14.04 -21.09 -25.83
N LEU A 226 -13.07 -20.76 -25.01
CA LEU A 226 -11.98 -21.65 -24.57
C LEU A 226 -12.18 -22.10 -23.13
N GLY A 227 -12.97 -23.13 -22.93
CA GLY A 227 -12.92 -24.02 -21.77
C GLY A 227 -13.48 -23.51 -20.44
N VAL A 228 -13.90 -24.46 -19.61
CA VAL A 228 -14.48 -24.30 -18.25
C VAL A 228 -13.56 -23.51 -17.31
N ALA A 229 -12.25 -23.67 -17.40
CA ALA A 229 -11.26 -22.99 -16.55
C ALA A 229 -11.27 -21.46 -16.71
N LYS A 230 -11.57 -20.97 -17.91
CA LYS A 230 -11.61 -19.54 -18.17
C LYS A 230 -12.90 -18.87 -17.70
N ALA A 231 -14.02 -19.56 -17.82
CA ALA A 231 -15.29 -19.10 -17.26
C ALA A 231 -15.20 -18.98 -15.71
N GLU A 232 -14.54 -19.94 -15.06
CA GLU A 232 -14.31 -19.93 -13.62
C GLU A 232 -13.39 -18.76 -13.20
N LEU A 233 -12.31 -18.54 -13.94
CA LEU A 233 -11.40 -17.42 -13.70
C LEU A 233 -12.13 -16.08 -13.81
N THR A 234 -12.86 -15.91 -14.88
CA THR A 234 -13.63 -14.72 -15.17
C THR A 234 -14.65 -14.43 -14.10
N GLN A 235 -15.36 -15.46 -13.62
CA GLN A 235 -16.30 -15.33 -12.52
C GLN A 235 -15.59 -14.91 -11.24
N LYS A 236 -14.48 -15.54 -10.87
CA LYS A 236 -13.68 -15.16 -9.70
C LYS A 236 -13.28 -13.68 -9.72
N LEU A 237 -12.73 -13.20 -10.83
CA LEU A 237 -12.35 -11.79 -10.99
C LEU A 237 -13.55 -10.84 -10.85
N THR A 238 -14.70 -11.21 -11.40
CA THR A 238 -15.92 -10.40 -11.34
C THR A 238 -16.51 -10.36 -9.93
N ASP A 239 -16.50 -11.49 -9.24
CA ASP A 239 -17.12 -11.64 -7.91
C ASP A 239 -16.30 -10.94 -6.81
N TRP A 240 -15.00 -10.67 -7.06
CA TRP A 240 -14.23 -9.97 -6.06
C TRP A 240 -14.66 -8.49 -5.93
N ASP A 241 -14.98 -8.12 -4.70
CA ASP A 241 -15.35 -6.77 -4.32
C ASP A 241 -14.59 -6.38 -3.04
N PRO A 242 -13.61 -5.45 -3.11
CA PRO A 242 -12.81 -5.03 -1.96
C PRO A 242 -13.64 -4.33 -0.88
N PHE A 243 -14.84 -3.86 -1.22
CA PHE A 243 -15.72 -3.11 -0.33
C PHE A 243 -16.75 -3.98 0.38
N SER A 244 -16.84 -5.27 0.04
CA SER A 244 -17.90 -6.16 0.51
C SER A 244 -17.64 -6.79 1.88
N HIS A 245 -16.47 -6.59 2.49
CA HIS A 245 -16.03 -7.27 3.72
C HIS A 245 -16.16 -8.80 3.67
N LYS A 246 -16.10 -9.38 2.46
CA LYS A 246 -16.14 -10.84 2.25
C LYS A 246 -14.78 -11.32 1.78
N ALA A 247 -14.32 -12.42 2.38
CA ALA A 247 -13.10 -13.05 1.93
C ALA A 247 -13.30 -13.80 0.61
N THR A 248 -12.37 -13.63 -0.32
CA THR A 248 -12.29 -14.44 -1.52
C THR A 248 -11.50 -15.73 -1.25
N SER A 249 -11.78 -16.77 -2.03
CA SER A 249 -11.06 -18.04 -1.96
C SER A 249 -9.69 -18.03 -2.67
N TRP A 250 -9.25 -16.88 -3.18
CA TRP A 250 -8.04 -16.73 -3.99
C TRP A 250 -7.41 -15.36 -3.76
N PHE A 251 -6.15 -15.22 -4.17
CA PHE A 251 -5.39 -13.98 -4.14
C PHE A 251 -4.58 -13.79 -5.42
N ASP A 252 -4.53 -12.56 -5.91
CA ASP A 252 -3.66 -12.14 -6.98
C ASP A 252 -3.13 -10.72 -6.72
N PRO A 253 -1.79 -10.50 -6.67
CA PRO A 253 -1.20 -9.22 -6.30
C PRO A 253 -1.43 -8.13 -7.33
N GLU A 254 -1.45 -8.46 -8.63
CA GLU A 254 -1.69 -7.48 -9.69
C GLU A 254 -3.15 -7.02 -9.67
N TRP A 255 -4.08 -7.97 -9.56
CA TRP A 255 -5.51 -7.66 -9.53
C TRP A 255 -5.92 -6.92 -8.26
N MET A 256 -5.48 -7.36 -7.08
CA MET A 256 -5.93 -6.80 -5.81
C MET A 256 -5.17 -5.55 -5.38
N PHE A 257 -3.86 -5.50 -5.62
CA PHE A 257 -2.99 -4.41 -5.16
C PHE A 257 -2.40 -3.57 -6.29
N GLY A 258 -2.47 -4.02 -7.55
CA GLY A 258 -1.81 -3.36 -8.68
C GLY A 258 -0.30 -3.61 -8.72
N ILE A 259 0.18 -4.68 -8.07
CA ILE A 259 1.60 -5.04 -7.98
C ILE A 259 1.89 -6.19 -8.94
N LYS A 260 2.62 -5.89 -10.03
CA LYS A 260 2.93 -6.85 -11.09
C LYS A 260 4.18 -7.69 -10.78
N ASP A 261 5.21 -7.04 -10.27
CA ASP A 261 6.55 -7.65 -10.14
C ASP A 261 6.75 -8.38 -8.80
N GLY A 262 5.67 -8.50 -8.00
CA GLY A 262 5.70 -9.11 -6.67
C GLY A 262 6.12 -8.14 -5.57
N PHE A 263 6.42 -8.70 -4.39
CA PHE A 263 6.81 -7.95 -3.20
C PHE A 263 8.29 -8.15 -2.92
N ASP A 264 8.95 -7.09 -2.43
CA ASP A 264 10.36 -7.15 -2.05
C ASP A 264 10.56 -7.89 -0.73
N ILE A 265 9.59 -7.76 0.18
CA ILE A 265 9.61 -8.45 1.47
C ILE A 265 8.23 -9.09 1.71
N VAL A 266 8.26 -10.37 2.07
CA VAL A 266 7.09 -11.08 2.60
C VAL A 266 7.40 -11.48 4.04
N ILE A 267 6.59 -11.01 4.98
CA ILE A 267 6.76 -11.27 6.41
C ILE A 267 5.45 -11.77 7.01
N ALA A 268 5.48 -12.88 7.71
CA ALA A 268 4.28 -13.46 8.32
C ALA A 268 4.58 -14.23 9.60
N ASN A 269 3.57 -14.32 10.45
CA ASN A 269 3.52 -15.27 11.56
C ASN A 269 2.25 -16.13 11.39
N PRO A 270 2.26 -17.13 10.49
CA PRO A 270 1.09 -17.96 10.25
C PRO A 270 0.71 -18.73 11.53
N PRO A 271 -0.58 -19.00 11.75
CA PRO A 271 -1.01 -19.85 12.87
C PRO A 271 -0.45 -21.25 12.69
N TYR A 272 -0.01 -21.86 13.78
CA TYR A 272 0.51 -23.22 13.86
C TYR A 272 -0.65 -24.24 13.86
#